data_de4b4fec52274ba430e9f8ff42e67353
#
_entry.id   de4b4fec52274ba430e9f8ff42e67353
#
_cell.length_a   1.000
_cell.length_b   1.000
_cell.length_c   1.000
_cell.angle_alpha   90.00
_cell.angle_beta   90.00
_cell.angle_gamma   90.00
#
_symmetry.space_group_name_H-M   'P 1'
#
loop_
_entity.id
_entity.type
_entity.pdbx_description
1 polymer ?
#
loop_
_entity_poly.entity_id
_entity_poly.type
_entity_poly.pdbx_seq_one_letter_code
_entity_poly.pdbx_strand_id
1 'polypeptide(L)'
;MKVGVIGAGTMGQGIAKAFAQVDGYEVALCDIKQEWAEGGKDKIAKGYARLVEKGKMTQEKVDGILASITPGLKEDLCADCDLIVEAAFENMEVKKTTFAELDKICKPECVFASNTSSLSITEIGNGLTRPMIGMHFFNPADRMKLVEVIAGVNTPQETVDKIIKISEEIGKTPVQVNEAAGFVVNRILIPMINEAAFIKM
;
A
#
# COMPACT_ATOMS: atom_id res chain seq x y z
N MET A 1 -6.74 -13.31 5.21
CA MET A 1 -6.59 -12.65 3.89
C MET A 1 -5.11 -12.40 3.64
N LYS A 2 -4.61 -12.76 2.45
CA LYS A 2 -3.19 -12.54 2.11
C LYS A 2 -3.02 -11.30 1.25
N VAL A 3 -2.14 -10.40 1.68
CA VAL A 3 -1.88 -9.11 1.02
C VAL A 3 -0.43 -9.04 0.57
N GLY A 4 -0.22 -8.84 -0.73
CA GLY A 4 1.10 -8.55 -1.29
C GLY A 4 1.37 -7.03 -1.26
N VAL A 5 2.42 -6.63 -0.58
CA VAL A 5 2.90 -5.24 -0.57
C VAL A 5 4.16 -5.17 -1.40
N ILE A 6 4.10 -4.45 -2.53
CA ILE A 6 5.19 -4.36 -3.49
C ILE A 6 5.99 -3.08 -3.28
N GLY A 7 7.25 -3.24 -2.94
CA GLY A 7 8.15 -2.17 -2.51
C GLY A 7 8.33 -2.17 -0.99
N ALA A 8 9.50 -2.56 -0.50
CA ALA A 8 9.86 -2.62 0.92
C ALA A 8 10.48 -1.31 1.45
N GLY A 9 10.22 -0.19 0.76
CA GLY A 9 10.58 1.16 1.17
C GLY A 9 9.76 1.69 2.34
N THR A 10 9.86 2.99 2.62
CA THR A 10 9.18 3.64 3.76
C THR A 10 7.67 3.43 3.74
N MET A 11 7.02 3.63 2.59
CA MET A 11 5.57 3.45 2.49
C MET A 11 5.17 1.98 2.59
N GLY A 12 5.85 1.08 1.85
CA GLY A 12 5.54 -0.36 1.92
C GLY A 12 5.72 -0.95 3.31
N GLN A 13 6.75 -0.57 4.06
CA GLN A 13 6.91 -0.97 5.47
C GLN A 13 5.74 -0.49 6.33
N GLY A 14 5.29 0.76 6.13
CA GLY A 14 4.15 1.31 6.85
C GLY A 14 2.84 0.61 6.50
N ILE A 15 2.61 0.33 5.21
CA ILE A 15 1.43 -0.41 4.72
C ILE A 15 1.46 -1.84 5.24
N ALA A 16 2.60 -2.55 5.14
CA ALA A 16 2.76 -3.89 5.69
C ALA A 16 2.41 -3.95 7.18
N LYS A 17 2.87 -2.98 7.98
CA LYS A 17 2.50 -2.87 9.39
C LYS A 17 1.01 -2.64 9.60
N ALA A 18 0.37 -1.80 8.76
CA ALA A 18 -1.05 -1.51 8.91
C ALA A 18 -1.91 -2.77 8.76
N PHE A 19 -1.57 -3.65 7.81
CA PHE A 19 -2.22 -4.94 7.65
C PHE A 19 -1.83 -5.96 8.73
N ALA A 20 -0.53 -6.13 8.97
CA ALA A 20 -0.01 -7.13 9.89
C ALA A 20 -0.41 -6.94 11.37
N GLN A 21 -0.89 -5.75 11.75
CA GLN A 21 -1.39 -5.47 13.10
C GLN A 21 -2.83 -5.98 13.34
N VAL A 22 -3.50 -6.44 12.31
CA VAL A 22 -4.89 -6.90 12.36
C VAL A 22 -4.92 -8.41 12.17
N ASP A 23 -5.57 -9.11 13.08
CA ASP A 23 -5.69 -10.56 13.05
C ASP A 23 -6.39 -11.03 11.76
N GLY A 24 -5.90 -12.14 11.20
CA GLY A 24 -6.44 -12.70 9.97
C GLY A 24 -5.81 -12.15 8.68
N TYR A 25 -4.85 -11.24 8.78
CA TYR A 25 -4.05 -10.79 7.65
C TYR A 25 -2.65 -11.40 7.63
N GLU A 26 -2.23 -11.88 6.46
CA GLU A 26 -0.87 -12.29 6.15
C GLU A 26 -0.30 -11.34 5.11
N VAL A 27 0.94 -10.93 5.26
CA VAL A 27 1.59 -9.93 4.40
C VAL A 27 2.81 -10.54 3.70
N ALA A 28 2.78 -10.58 2.38
CA ALA A 28 3.94 -10.79 1.54
C ALA A 28 4.59 -9.42 1.27
N LEU A 29 5.70 -9.11 1.95
CA LEU A 29 6.45 -7.87 1.73
C LEU A 29 7.50 -8.10 0.65
N CYS A 30 7.22 -7.62 -0.56
CA CYS A 30 8.02 -7.91 -1.74
C CYS A 30 8.86 -6.72 -2.20
N ASP A 31 10.03 -7.02 -2.76
CA ASP A 31 10.85 -6.04 -3.47
C ASP A 31 11.53 -6.71 -4.68
N ILE A 32 12.24 -5.95 -5.52
CA ILE A 32 12.95 -6.46 -6.70
C ILE A 32 14.15 -7.35 -6.35
N LYS A 33 14.61 -7.30 -5.09
CA LYS A 33 15.66 -8.16 -4.54
C LYS A 33 15.24 -8.71 -3.18
N GLN A 34 15.52 -9.98 -2.96
CA GLN A 34 15.27 -10.66 -1.68
C GLN A 34 15.82 -9.86 -0.48
N GLU A 35 17.08 -9.41 -0.59
CA GLU A 35 17.78 -8.65 0.46
C GLU A 35 17.07 -7.33 0.82
N TRP A 36 16.39 -6.71 -0.15
CA TRP A 36 15.66 -5.45 0.09
C TRP A 36 14.33 -5.71 0.81
N ALA A 37 13.65 -6.79 0.47
CA ALA A 37 12.45 -7.23 1.18
C ALA A 37 12.79 -7.61 2.63
N GLU A 38 13.85 -8.39 2.86
CA GLU A 38 14.36 -8.76 4.18
C GLU A 38 14.78 -7.53 4.99
N GLY A 39 15.54 -6.63 4.37
CA GLY A 39 15.94 -5.35 4.98
C GLY A 39 14.75 -4.47 5.35
N GLY A 40 13.65 -4.55 4.60
CA GLY A 40 12.38 -3.90 4.94
C GLY A 40 11.76 -4.49 6.21
N LYS A 41 11.66 -5.82 6.30
CA LYS A 41 11.18 -6.50 7.50
C LYS A 41 12.07 -6.23 8.72
N ASP A 42 13.38 -6.20 8.56
CA ASP A 42 14.32 -5.88 9.64
C ASP A 42 14.11 -4.47 10.19
N LYS A 43 13.84 -3.49 9.32
CA LYS A 43 13.52 -2.13 9.76
C LYS A 43 12.21 -2.07 10.54
N ILE A 44 11.20 -2.83 10.11
CA ILE A 44 9.93 -3.00 10.85
C ILE A 44 10.24 -3.57 12.25
N ALA A 45 11.00 -4.67 12.33
CA ALA A 45 11.36 -5.33 13.58
C ALA A 45 12.12 -4.38 14.53
N LYS A 46 13.12 -3.64 14.02
CA LYS A 46 13.84 -2.61 14.80
C LYS A 46 12.92 -1.49 15.31
N GLY A 47 11.93 -1.12 14.51
CA GLY A 47 10.91 -0.14 14.92
C GLY A 47 10.06 -0.63 16.08
N TYR A 48 9.62 -1.88 16.04
CA TYR A 48 8.85 -2.51 17.11
C TYR A 48 9.68 -2.77 18.37
N ALA A 49 10.94 -3.21 18.24
CA ALA A 49 11.83 -3.40 19.39
C ALA A 49 11.92 -2.13 20.26
N ARG A 50 12.02 -0.96 19.63
CA ARG A 50 12.00 0.33 20.35
C ARG A 50 10.68 0.62 21.07
N LEU A 51 9.55 0.07 20.59
CA LEU A 51 8.26 0.22 21.27
C LEU A 51 8.17 -0.72 22.48
N VAL A 52 8.75 -1.90 22.39
CA VAL A 52 8.87 -2.83 23.52
C VAL A 52 9.76 -2.25 24.60
N GLU A 53 10.95 -1.75 24.26
CA GLU A 53 11.87 -1.06 25.19
C GLU A 53 11.21 0.11 25.93
N LYS A 54 10.28 0.82 25.27
CA LYS A 54 9.52 1.92 25.86
C LYS A 54 8.25 1.48 26.61
N GLY A 55 8.02 0.18 26.73
CA GLY A 55 6.82 -0.36 27.38
C GLY A 55 5.50 -0.07 26.65
N LYS A 56 5.55 0.29 25.35
CA LYS A 56 4.36 0.63 24.54
C LYS A 56 3.73 -0.57 23.85
N MET A 57 4.47 -1.68 23.74
CA MET A 57 4.00 -2.95 23.17
C MET A 57 4.64 -4.11 23.95
N THR A 58 3.95 -5.24 23.98
CA THR A 58 4.52 -6.49 24.51
C THR A 58 5.33 -7.20 23.45
N GLN A 59 6.35 -7.96 23.84
CA GLN A 59 7.16 -8.76 22.91
C GLN A 59 6.29 -9.77 22.16
N GLU A 60 5.39 -10.46 22.86
CA GLU A 60 4.47 -11.45 22.28
C GLU A 60 3.64 -10.86 21.13
N LYS A 61 3.11 -9.64 21.31
CA LYS A 61 2.35 -8.96 20.24
C LYS A 61 3.24 -8.63 19.03
N VAL A 62 4.46 -8.19 19.29
CA VAL A 62 5.43 -7.89 18.22
C VAL A 62 5.81 -9.14 17.45
N ASP A 63 6.05 -10.26 18.16
CA ASP A 63 6.41 -11.53 17.54
C ASP A 63 5.26 -12.03 16.63
N GLY A 64 4.01 -11.91 17.08
CA GLY A 64 2.84 -12.25 16.27
C GLY A 64 2.75 -11.39 14.99
N ILE A 65 2.94 -10.08 15.09
CA ILE A 65 2.93 -9.18 13.94
C ILE A 65 4.07 -9.53 12.95
N LEU A 66 5.28 -9.77 13.45
CA LEU A 66 6.42 -10.12 12.60
C LEU A 66 6.28 -11.49 11.96
N ALA A 67 5.61 -12.43 12.63
CA ALA A 67 5.32 -13.75 12.08
C ALA A 67 4.34 -13.69 10.89
N SER A 68 3.41 -12.72 10.87
CA SER A 68 2.48 -12.52 9.75
C SER A 68 3.09 -11.83 8.54
N ILE A 69 4.35 -11.35 8.61
CA ILE A 69 5.04 -10.70 7.49
C ILE A 69 6.11 -11.65 6.91
N THR A 70 5.94 -12.05 5.67
CA THR A 70 6.93 -12.84 4.91
C THR A 70 7.62 -11.96 3.88
N PRO A 71 8.95 -11.72 3.98
CA PRO A 71 9.69 -10.97 2.98
C PRO A 71 10.10 -11.87 1.81
N GLY A 72 10.09 -11.37 0.58
CA GLY A 72 10.53 -12.15 -0.56
C GLY A 72 10.34 -11.50 -1.92
N LEU A 73 10.39 -12.31 -2.96
CA LEU A 73 10.12 -11.88 -4.33
C LEU A 73 8.62 -12.05 -4.65
N LYS A 74 8.08 -11.19 -5.50
CA LYS A 74 6.66 -11.26 -5.88
C LYS A 74 6.32 -12.56 -6.63
N GLU A 75 7.28 -13.10 -7.38
CA GLU A 75 7.16 -14.36 -8.12
C GLU A 75 6.91 -15.55 -7.18
N ASP A 76 7.51 -15.52 -5.99
CA ASP A 76 7.44 -16.61 -5.02
C ASP A 76 6.22 -16.48 -4.08
N LEU A 77 5.76 -15.26 -3.82
CA LEU A 77 4.84 -14.99 -2.73
C LEU A 77 3.45 -14.50 -3.15
N CYS A 78 3.28 -13.97 -4.38
CA CYS A 78 2.05 -13.25 -4.74
C CYS A 78 1.00 -14.09 -5.46
N ALA A 79 1.27 -15.34 -5.81
CA ALA A 79 0.35 -16.18 -6.60
C ALA A 79 -1.03 -16.36 -5.94
N ASP A 80 -1.08 -16.50 -4.62
CA ASP A 80 -2.29 -16.72 -3.82
C ASP A 80 -2.79 -15.47 -3.07
N CYS A 81 -2.22 -14.29 -3.35
CA CYS A 81 -2.67 -13.04 -2.74
C CYS A 81 -4.12 -12.68 -3.11
N ASP A 82 -4.85 -12.13 -2.16
CA ASP A 82 -6.22 -11.60 -2.32
C ASP A 82 -6.22 -10.12 -2.74
N LEU A 83 -5.16 -9.41 -2.35
CA LEU A 83 -4.95 -8.00 -2.64
C LEU A 83 -3.45 -7.75 -2.86
N ILE A 84 -3.13 -6.96 -3.87
CA ILE A 84 -1.81 -6.34 -4.03
C ILE A 84 -1.93 -4.85 -3.74
N VAL A 85 -1.04 -4.33 -2.90
CA VAL A 85 -0.85 -2.89 -2.70
C VAL A 85 0.55 -2.51 -3.17
N GLU A 86 0.64 -1.86 -4.31
CA GLU A 86 1.91 -1.44 -4.90
C GLU A 86 2.35 -0.09 -4.28
N ALA A 87 3.55 -0.06 -3.74
CA ALA A 87 4.21 1.10 -3.13
C ALA A 87 5.68 1.23 -3.59
N ALA A 88 5.94 0.87 -4.85
CA ALA A 88 7.22 0.99 -5.51
C ALA A 88 7.51 2.45 -5.91
N PHE A 89 8.59 2.65 -6.70
CA PHE A 89 9.00 3.97 -7.15
C PHE A 89 7.90 4.69 -7.94
N GLU A 90 7.74 6.02 -7.72
CA GLU A 90 6.69 6.83 -8.34
C GLU A 90 7.03 7.15 -9.81
N ASN A 91 6.87 6.14 -10.65
CA ASN A 91 7.12 6.20 -12.09
C ASN A 91 6.10 5.33 -12.82
N MET A 92 5.47 5.86 -13.86
CA MET A 92 4.40 5.21 -14.62
C MET A 92 4.84 3.86 -15.22
N GLU A 93 5.99 3.84 -15.88
CA GLU A 93 6.49 2.64 -16.56
C GLU A 93 6.86 1.52 -15.56
N VAL A 94 7.45 1.91 -14.41
CA VAL A 94 7.75 0.97 -13.33
C VAL A 94 6.47 0.32 -12.82
N LYS A 95 5.42 1.12 -12.57
CA LYS A 95 4.14 0.61 -12.06
C LYS A 95 3.43 -0.26 -13.09
N LYS A 96 3.36 0.17 -14.36
CA LYS A 96 2.78 -0.63 -15.46
C LYS A 96 3.48 -1.99 -15.61
N THR A 97 4.81 -1.98 -15.63
CA THR A 97 5.61 -3.22 -15.73
C THR A 97 5.35 -4.13 -14.54
N THR A 98 5.38 -3.58 -13.33
CA THR A 98 5.13 -4.34 -12.09
C THR A 98 3.75 -5.02 -12.12
N PHE A 99 2.70 -4.28 -12.49
CA PHE A 99 1.36 -4.85 -12.56
C PHE A 99 1.18 -5.84 -13.72
N ALA A 100 1.81 -5.60 -14.87
CA ALA A 100 1.78 -6.56 -15.99
C ALA A 100 2.46 -7.90 -15.66
N GLU A 101 3.48 -7.88 -14.80
CA GLU A 101 4.10 -9.10 -14.26
C GLU A 101 3.19 -9.77 -13.23
N LEU A 102 2.62 -9.02 -12.30
CA LEU A 102 1.69 -9.52 -11.28
C LEU A 102 0.41 -10.08 -11.88
N ASP A 103 -0.07 -9.54 -13.01
CA ASP A 103 -1.25 -10.01 -13.72
C ASP A 103 -1.10 -11.46 -14.24
N LYS A 104 0.15 -11.88 -14.47
CA LYS A 104 0.49 -13.26 -14.86
C LYS A 104 0.72 -14.19 -13.66
N ILE A 105 1.01 -13.63 -12.49
CA ILE A 105 1.39 -14.37 -11.26
C ILE A 105 0.18 -14.60 -10.37
N CYS A 106 -0.61 -13.55 -10.14
CA CYS A 106 -1.68 -13.57 -9.17
C CYS A 106 -2.92 -14.31 -9.68
N LYS A 107 -3.64 -14.96 -8.77
CA LYS A 107 -4.95 -15.56 -9.05
C LYS A 107 -5.95 -14.54 -9.61
N PRO A 108 -6.95 -14.94 -10.41
CA PRO A 108 -7.88 -14.03 -11.10
C PRO A 108 -8.66 -13.09 -10.15
N GLU A 109 -8.96 -13.54 -8.93
CA GLU A 109 -9.76 -12.81 -7.94
C GLU A 109 -8.95 -11.77 -7.15
N CYS A 110 -7.63 -11.74 -7.35
CA CYS A 110 -6.75 -10.78 -6.68
C CYS A 110 -7.06 -9.35 -7.13
N VAL A 111 -7.28 -8.46 -6.20
CA VAL A 111 -7.48 -7.03 -6.48
C VAL A 111 -6.12 -6.32 -6.55
N PHE A 112 -5.97 -5.45 -7.53
CA PHE A 112 -4.77 -4.63 -7.69
C PHE A 112 -5.01 -3.20 -7.24
N ALA A 113 -4.22 -2.75 -6.27
CA ALA A 113 -4.25 -1.38 -5.76
C ALA A 113 -2.87 -0.72 -5.85
N SER A 114 -2.82 0.55 -6.23
CA SER A 114 -1.59 1.36 -6.21
C SER A 114 -1.65 2.42 -5.12
N ASN A 115 -0.55 2.61 -4.40
CA ASN A 115 -0.36 3.69 -3.44
C ASN A 115 0.20 4.96 -4.10
N THR A 116 0.10 5.10 -5.41
CA THR A 116 0.54 6.32 -6.11
C THR A 116 -0.10 7.55 -5.48
N SER A 117 0.64 8.66 -5.46
CA SER A 117 0.15 9.94 -4.93
C SER A 117 -0.42 10.87 -6.02
N SER A 118 -0.18 10.56 -7.29
CA SER A 118 -0.49 11.51 -8.37
C SER A 118 -0.70 10.90 -9.75
N LEU A 119 -0.25 9.66 -9.98
CA LEU A 119 -0.35 9.01 -11.29
C LEU A 119 -1.77 8.50 -11.54
N SER A 120 -2.18 8.47 -12.80
CA SER A 120 -3.49 7.98 -13.20
C SER A 120 -3.62 6.48 -12.94
N ILE A 121 -4.62 6.10 -12.16
CA ILE A 121 -5.01 4.71 -11.88
C ILE A 121 -5.49 4.03 -13.17
N THR A 122 -6.27 4.77 -13.98
CA THR A 122 -6.74 4.33 -15.29
C THR A 122 -5.58 3.99 -16.20
N GLU A 123 -4.55 4.84 -16.24
CA GLU A 123 -3.39 4.63 -17.10
C GLU A 123 -2.50 3.48 -16.60
N ILE A 124 -2.31 3.35 -15.29
CA ILE A 124 -1.57 2.20 -14.71
C ILE A 124 -2.28 0.88 -15.07
N GLY A 125 -3.62 0.86 -14.99
CA GLY A 125 -4.44 -0.32 -15.26
C GLY A 125 -4.65 -0.66 -16.74
N ASN A 126 -4.17 0.19 -17.66
CA ASN A 126 -4.36 -0.04 -19.08
C ASN A 126 -3.62 -1.29 -19.56
N GLY A 127 -4.37 -2.22 -20.17
CA GLY A 127 -3.84 -3.48 -20.68
C GLY A 127 -3.83 -4.63 -19.68
N LEU A 128 -4.26 -4.43 -18.44
CA LEU A 128 -4.42 -5.50 -17.45
C LEU A 128 -5.72 -6.28 -17.68
N THR A 129 -5.72 -7.55 -17.25
CA THR A 129 -6.92 -8.44 -17.34
C THR A 129 -7.94 -8.16 -16.25
N ARG A 130 -7.57 -7.33 -15.26
CA ARG A 130 -8.38 -6.99 -14.09
C ARG A 130 -8.38 -5.49 -13.79
N PRO A 131 -9.41 -4.98 -13.09
CA PRO A 131 -9.48 -3.56 -12.77
C PRO A 131 -8.42 -3.15 -11.75
N MET A 132 -7.95 -1.90 -11.88
CA MET A 132 -7.09 -1.22 -10.94
C MET A 132 -7.88 -0.31 -10.02
N ILE A 133 -7.36 -0.10 -8.80
CA ILE A 133 -7.88 0.90 -7.86
C ILE A 133 -6.72 1.65 -7.19
N GLY A 134 -6.91 2.90 -6.83
CA GLY A 134 -5.99 3.62 -5.97
C GLY A 134 -6.30 3.36 -4.50
N MET A 135 -5.27 3.08 -3.71
CA MET A 135 -5.34 2.96 -2.25
C MET A 135 -4.21 3.81 -1.67
N HIS A 136 -4.43 5.14 -1.64
CA HIS A 136 -3.42 6.11 -1.30
C HIS A 136 -3.34 6.32 0.21
N PHE A 137 -2.28 5.80 0.81
CA PHE A 137 -1.94 5.98 2.22
C PHE A 137 -1.09 7.23 2.44
N PHE A 138 -1.15 7.77 3.64
CA PHE A 138 -0.34 8.92 4.07
C PHE A 138 0.77 8.50 5.03
N ASN A 139 1.93 9.10 4.90
CA ASN A 139 3.10 8.78 5.74
C ASN A 139 2.98 9.40 7.14
N PRO A 140 3.19 8.65 8.23
CA PRO A 140 3.47 7.21 8.32
C PRO A 140 2.19 6.36 8.14
N ALA A 141 2.22 5.39 7.21
CA ALA A 141 1.01 4.64 6.81
C ALA A 141 0.41 3.79 7.95
N ASP A 142 1.21 3.35 8.91
CA ASP A 142 0.75 2.63 10.10
C ASP A 142 0.03 3.52 11.13
N ARG A 143 0.16 4.85 11.05
CA ARG A 143 -0.41 5.81 12.02
C ARG A 143 -1.50 6.69 11.44
N MET A 144 -1.27 7.21 10.23
CA MET A 144 -2.23 8.09 9.57
C MET A 144 -3.52 7.33 9.27
N LYS A 145 -4.65 7.95 9.63
CA LYS A 145 -5.96 7.31 9.53
C LYS A 145 -6.52 7.33 8.11
N LEU A 146 -6.31 8.41 7.38
CA LEU A 146 -6.89 8.62 6.06
C LEU A 146 -6.31 7.64 5.03
N VAL A 147 -7.18 7.08 4.20
CA VAL A 147 -6.86 6.42 2.94
C VAL A 147 -7.78 6.99 1.87
N GLU A 148 -7.22 7.59 0.83
CA GLU A 148 -7.98 7.93 -0.35
C GLU A 148 -8.16 6.67 -1.21
N VAL A 149 -9.41 6.39 -1.58
CA VAL A 149 -9.79 5.27 -2.46
C VAL A 149 -10.20 5.85 -3.80
N ILE A 150 -9.40 5.59 -4.83
CA ILE A 150 -9.53 6.23 -6.15
C ILE A 150 -9.95 5.20 -7.19
N ALA A 151 -11.17 5.33 -7.72
CA ALA A 151 -11.62 4.51 -8.83
C ALA A 151 -11.05 5.07 -10.15
N GLY A 152 -10.39 4.20 -10.92
CA GLY A 152 -10.11 4.47 -12.34
C GLY A 152 -11.37 4.24 -13.19
N VAL A 153 -11.30 4.57 -14.47
CA VAL A 153 -12.44 4.47 -15.42
C VAL A 153 -13.05 3.05 -15.47
N ASN A 154 -12.20 2.03 -15.35
CA ASN A 154 -12.63 0.62 -15.43
C ASN A 154 -12.79 -0.05 -14.05
N THR A 155 -12.77 0.71 -12.96
CA THR A 155 -12.89 0.16 -11.59
C THR A 155 -14.38 -0.05 -11.26
N PRO A 156 -14.86 -1.29 -11.10
CA PRO A 156 -16.23 -1.56 -10.70
C PRO A 156 -16.51 -1.05 -9.27
N GLN A 157 -17.76 -0.66 -9.00
CA GLN A 157 -18.15 -0.23 -7.66
C GLN A 157 -17.94 -1.31 -6.60
N GLU A 158 -18.13 -2.57 -6.95
CA GLU A 158 -17.82 -3.72 -6.08
C GLU A 158 -16.37 -3.71 -5.58
N THR A 159 -15.42 -3.36 -6.46
CA THR A 159 -14.01 -3.24 -6.07
C THR A 159 -13.79 -2.07 -5.13
N VAL A 160 -14.44 -0.94 -5.36
CA VAL A 160 -14.40 0.24 -4.47
C VAL A 160 -14.92 -0.13 -3.09
N ASP A 161 -16.11 -0.76 -3.01
CA ASP A 161 -16.74 -1.17 -1.76
C ASP A 161 -15.87 -2.16 -0.99
N LYS A 162 -15.23 -3.12 -1.70
CA LYS A 162 -14.29 -4.07 -1.10
C LYS A 162 -13.08 -3.35 -0.49
N ILE A 163 -12.48 -2.38 -1.18
CA ILE A 163 -11.31 -1.64 -0.67
C ILE A 163 -11.69 -0.70 0.47
N ILE A 164 -12.87 -0.08 0.44
CA ILE A 164 -13.42 0.68 1.57
C ILE A 164 -13.50 -0.21 2.80
N LYS A 165 -14.15 -1.37 2.69
CA LYS A 165 -14.30 -2.32 3.79
C LYS A 165 -12.95 -2.79 4.34
N ILE A 166 -12.01 -3.18 3.48
CA ILE A 166 -10.65 -3.58 3.89
C ILE A 166 -9.94 -2.42 4.62
N SER A 167 -10.09 -1.18 4.14
CA SER A 167 -9.50 -0.02 4.80
C SER A 167 -10.06 0.18 6.21
N GLU A 168 -11.38 0.02 6.39
CA GLU A 168 -12.02 0.09 7.71
C GLU A 168 -11.54 -1.04 8.63
N GLU A 169 -11.43 -2.27 8.14
CA GLU A 169 -10.95 -3.44 8.89
C GLU A 169 -9.53 -3.22 9.44
N ILE A 170 -8.64 -2.55 8.70
CA ILE A 170 -7.30 -2.19 9.16
C ILE A 170 -7.25 -0.86 9.95
N GLY A 171 -8.41 -0.39 10.41
CA GLY A 171 -8.55 0.77 11.29
C GLY A 171 -8.28 2.10 10.61
N LYS A 172 -8.44 2.19 9.29
CA LYS A 172 -8.35 3.43 8.51
C LYS A 172 -9.72 4.08 8.32
N THR A 173 -9.69 5.33 7.89
CA THR A 173 -10.87 6.10 7.46
C THR A 173 -10.77 6.26 5.93
N PRO A 174 -11.42 5.39 5.16
CA PRO A 174 -11.42 5.49 3.71
C PRO A 174 -12.30 6.65 3.24
N VAL A 175 -11.85 7.34 2.22
CA VAL A 175 -12.63 8.36 1.51
C VAL A 175 -12.54 8.05 0.02
N GLN A 176 -13.68 7.77 -0.59
CA GLN A 176 -13.75 7.63 -2.04
C GLN A 176 -13.57 8.99 -2.70
N VAL A 177 -12.65 9.07 -3.66
CA VAL A 177 -12.35 10.29 -4.40
C VAL A 177 -12.32 10.01 -5.90
N ASN A 178 -12.64 11.01 -6.69
CA ASN A 178 -12.54 10.91 -8.14
C ASN A 178 -11.07 10.94 -8.58
N GLU A 179 -10.77 10.20 -9.65
CA GLU A 179 -9.46 10.25 -10.27
C GLU A 179 -9.19 11.64 -10.85
N ALA A 180 -8.21 12.31 -10.27
CA ALA A 180 -7.70 13.60 -10.74
C ALA A 180 -6.26 13.78 -10.26
N ALA A 181 -5.49 14.62 -10.93
CA ALA A 181 -4.10 14.90 -10.54
C ALA A 181 -4.01 15.41 -9.08
N GLY A 182 -3.27 14.66 -8.24
CA GLY A 182 -3.09 14.95 -6.81
C GLY A 182 -4.30 14.61 -5.93
N PHE A 183 -5.29 13.92 -6.47
CA PHE A 183 -6.51 13.47 -5.78
C PHE A 183 -7.19 14.63 -5.02
N VAL A 184 -7.52 14.48 -3.75
CA VAL A 184 -8.08 15.58 -2.93
C VAL A 184 -7.00 16.23 -2.08
N VAL A 185 -6.25 15.46 -1.30
CA VAL A 185 -5.32 16.04 -0.31
C VAL A 185 -4.21 16.82 -0.98
N ASN A 186 -3.49 16.24 -1.94
CA ASN A 186 -2.38 16.94 -2.61
C ASN A 186 -2.88 18.11 -3.46
N ARG A 187 -4.07 18.01 -4.05
CA ARG A 187 -4.69 19.09 -4.81
C ARG A 187 -5.01 20.32 -3.97
N ILE A 188 -5.27 20.15 -2.67
CA ILE A 188 -5.47 21.25 -1.73
C ILE A 188 -4.14 21.68 -1.10
N LEU A 189 -3.35 20.72 -0.65
CA LEU A 189 -2.13 20.97 0.14
C LEU A 189 -1.03 21.64 -0.66
N ILE A 190 -0.77 21.20 -1.90
CA ILE A 190 0.35 21.74 -2.70
C ILE A 190 0.14 23.21 -3.03
N PRO A 191 -1.03 23.67 -3.53
CA PRO A 191 -1.29 25.09 -3.70
C PRO A 191 -1.17 25.91 -2.42
N MET A 192 -1.64 25.36 -1.28
CA MET A 192 -1.55 26.03 0.02
C MET A 192 -0.09 26.22 0.46
N ILE A 193 0.76 25.19 0.30
CA ILE A 193 2.19 25.28 0.60
C ILE A 193 2.87 26.31 -0.33
N ASN A 194 2.52 26.28 -1.61
CA ASN A 194 3.07 27.18 -2.59
C ASN A 194 2.72 28.65 -2.26
N GLU A 195 1.46 28.93 -1.91
CA GLU A 195 1.03 30.26 -1.47
C GLU A 195 1.77 30.72 -0.20
N ALA A 196 1.92 29.83 0.78
CA ALA A 196 2.68 30.15 1.99
C ALA A 196 4.16 30.47 1.70
N ALA A 197 4.76 29.84 0.69
CA ALA A 197 6.12 30.17 0.24
C ALA A 197 6.19 31.56 -0.40
N PHE A 198 5.21 31.92 -1.22
CA PHE A 198 5.12 33.27 -1.81
C PHE A 198 4.95 34.37 -0.76
N ILE A 199 4.14 34.15 0.26
CA ILE A 199 3.95 35.13 1.35
C ILE A 199 5.27 35.39 2.14
N LYS A 200 6.15 34.40 2.20
CA LYS A 200 7.43 34.51 2.90
C LYS A 200 8.53 35.23 2.08
N MET A 201 8.40 35.30 0.78
CA MET A 201 9.35 35.97 -0.13
C MET A 201 9.15 37.48 -0.13
#